data_a4f2470b57509a884487b59cf1cd7e04
#
_entry.id   a4f2470b57509a884487b59cf1cd7e04
#
_cell.length_a   1.000
_cell.length_b   1.000
_cell.length_c   1.000
_cell.angle_alpha   90.00
_cell.angle_beta   90.00
_cell.angle_gamma   90.00
#
_symmetry.space_group_name_H-M   'P 1'
#
loop_
_entity.id
_entity.type
_entity.pdbx_description
1 polymer ?
#
loop_
_entity_poly.entity_id
_entity_poly.type
_entity_poly.pdbx_seq_one_letter_code
_entity_poly.pdbx_strand_id
1 'polypeptide(L)'
;MTRVLVSTKELDREEWLEQRRQGIGGSDAAKVLGVSRWGGPLSVYLEKKGLYIPDVPGEPAYWGTVLEDVVAREFEKRSGLRVQRQNKIFTHPDYPWMLANIDRRIVGQKKGLECKTASNFMGDEWEGDELPDAYYIQIQHYMAVMGWEACWVACLIGGQRYVQKEVQRNPELINTIIEKEREFWEEHFLKDVPPPVTPFDNPNSLWPEQTEDDMVQDIDEETITIAQSLARVQATIKGLENEEERLKGILKAKIGEKAGIQGICSWKQAKSKMVTDWQSVAIELGAESDIISRHTEEKPGSRRFLLDKSLSKGA
;
A
#
# COMPACT_ATOMS: atom_id res chain seq x y z
N MET A 1 3.83 -30.55 10.76
CA MET A 1 2.43 -30.09 10.95
C MET A 1 2.47 -28.63 11.35
N THR A 2 1.65 -27.80 10.75
CA THR A 2 1.45 -26.38 11.13
C THR A 2 1.26 -26.23 12.63
N ARG A 3 1.88 -25.23 13.24
CA ARG A 3 1.79 -24.95 14.67
C ARG A 3 0.94 -23.71 14.92
N VAL A 4 0.21 -23.66 16.01
CA VAL A 4 -0.45 -22.45 16.47
C VAL A 4 0.58 -21.66 17.29
N LEU A 5 0.86 -20.41 16.87
CA LEU A 5 1.72 -19.50 17.63
C LEU A 5 0.92 -18.94 18.83
N VAL A 6 -0.23 -18.33 18.56
CA VAL A 6 -1.06 -17.69 19.56
C VAL A 6 -2.54 -17.64 19.14
N SER A 7 -3.44 -17.59 20.11
CA SER A 7 -4.85 -17.25 19.90
C SER A 7 -5.01 -15.73 19.85
N THR A 8 -5.71 -15.21 18.83
CA THR A 8 -5.95 -13.77 18.66
C THR A 8 -7.32 -13.32 19.21
N LYS A 9 -8.04 -14.23 19.88
CA LYS A 9 -9.44 -13.98 20.27
C LYS A 9 -9.61 -12.87 21.31
N GLU A 10 -8.60 -12.71 22.18
CA GLU A 10 -8.63 -11.77 23.31
C GLU A 10 -7.53 -10.71 23.22
N LEU A 11 -6.69 -10.75 22.14
CA LEU A 11 -5.64 -9.77 21.95
C LEU A 11 -6.25 -8.42 21.56
N ASP A 12 -5.78 -7.37 22.19
CA ASP A 12 -5.98 -6.01 21.70
C ASP A 12 -5.09 -5.73 20.47
N ARG A 13 -5.19 -4.51 19.90
CA ARG A 13 -4.45 -4.16 18.70
C ARG A 13 -2.92 -4.16 18.93
N GLU A 14 -2.46 -3.67 20.05
CA GLU A 14 -1.04 -3.56 20.37
C GLU A 14 -0.43 -4.94 20.57
N GLU A 15 -1.07 -5.77 21.35
CA GLU A 15 -0.70 -7.17 21.56
C GLU A 15 -0.67 -7.95 20.24
N TRP A 16 -1.66 -7.74 19.38
CA TRP A 16 -1.73 -8.36 18.06
C TRP A 16 -0.58 -7.92 17.14
N LEU A 17 -0.24 -6.63 17.13
CA LEU A 17 0.91 -6.11 16.37
C LEU A 17 2.21 -6.71 16.87
N GLU A 18 2.39 -6.84 18.20
CA GLU A 18 3.57 -7.47 18.79
C GLU A 18 3.74 -8.93 18.35
N GLN A 19 2.65 -9.70 18.32
CA GLN A 19 2.71 -11.07 17.79
C GLN A 19 3.08 -11.11 16.31
N ARG A 20 2.61 -10.16 15.51
CA ARG A 20 2.95 -10.06 14.10
C ARG A 20 4.41 -9.67 13.84
N ARG A 21 5.07 -8.97 14.76
CA ARG A 21 6.49 -8.62 14.65
C ARG A 21 7.41 -9.84 14.71
N GLN A 22 6.93 -10.96 15.23
CA GLN A 22 7.70 -12.19 15.36
C GLN A 22 7.93 -12.91 14.00
N GLY A 23 7.38 -12.40 12.90
CA GLY A 23 7.58 -13.01 11.59
C GLY A 23 6.90 -12.26 10.45
N ILE A 24 6.98 -12.85 9.28
CA ILE A 24 6.42 -12.34 8.01
C ILE A 24 5.03 -12.95 7.84
N GLY A 25 3.99 -12.12 7.81
CA GLY A 25 2.62 -12.53 7.54
C GLY A 25 2.31 -12.55 6.05
N GLY A 26 1.19 -13.18 5.66
CA GLY A 26 0.81 -13.25 4.25
C GLY A 26 0.62 -11.88 3.57
N SER A 27 0.14 -10.86 4.29
CA SER A 27 0.05 -9.49 3.76
C SER A 27 1.43 -8.81 3.59
N ASP A 28 2.46 -9.32 4.28
CA ASP A 28 3.82 -8.81 4.19
C ASP A 28 4.59 -9.45 3.04
N ALA A 29 4.23 -10.69 2.65
CA ALA A 29 4.91 -11.47 1.61
C ALA A 29 5.07 -10.70 0.30
N ALA A 30 3.99 -10.10 -0.22
CA ALA A 30 4.04 -9.32 -1.46
C ALA A 30 4.91 -8.05 -1.33
N LYS A 31 5.01 -7.46 -0.13
CA LYS A 31 5.89 -6.32 0.15
C LYS A 31 7.35 -6.77 0.17
N VAL A 32 7.65 -7.89 0.82
CA VAL A 32 9.01 -8.48 0.84
C VAL A 32 9.48 -8.84 -0.56
N LEU A 33 8.58 -9.32 -1.43
CA LEU A 33 8.89 -9.61 -2.83
C LEU A 33 8.97 -8.33 -3.70
N GLY A 34 8.67 -7.16 -3.18
CA GLY A 34 8.74 -5.89 -3.92
C GLY A 34 7.68 -5.73 -5.01
N VAL A 35 6.52 -6.36 -4.88
CA VAL A 35 5.42 -6.29 -5.86
C VAL A 35 4.12 -5.70 -5.30
N SER A 36 4.13 -5.27 -4.04
CA SER A 36 2.96 -4.67 -3.39
C SER A 36 2.95 -3.17 -3.53
N ARG A 37 1.86 -2.59 -4.03
CA ARG A 37 1.63 -1.14 -4.06
C ARG A 37 1.44 -0.49 -2.66
N TRP A 38 1.28 -1.29 -1.61
CA TRP A 38 1.05 -0.80 -0.24
C TRP A 38 2.32 -0.75 0.61
N GLY A 39 3.49 -0.90 0.00
CA GLY A 39 4.78 -0.84 0.64
C GLY A 39 5.76 -1.85 0.09
N GLY A 40 7.02 -1.68 0.44
CA GLY A 40 8.14 -2.53 0.04
C GLY A 40 8.82 -3.22 1.23
N PRO A 41 9.96 -3.87 1.00
CA PRO A 41 10.71 -4.58 2.02
C PRO A 41 11.13 -3.70 3.20
N LEU A 42 11.51 -2.44 2.94
CA LEU A 42 11.92 -1.50 3.99
C LEU A 42 10.76 -1.19 4.94
N SER A 43 9.54 -1.01 4.43
CA SER A 43 8.37 -0.78 5.26
C SER A 43 8.08 -1.95 6.19
N VAL A 44 8.25 -3.19 5.69
CA VAL A 44 8.11 -4.41 6.51
C VAL A 44 9.21 -4.46 7.58
N TYR A 45 10.47 -4.20 7.21
CA TYR A 45 11.59 -4.18 8.15
C TYR A 45 11.34 -3.22 9.32
N LEU A 46 10.97 -1.99 9.04
CA LEU A 46 10.72 -0.97 10.05
C LEU A 46 9.52 -1.33 10.94
N GLU A 47 8.45 -1.90 10.38
CA GLU A 47 7.30 -2.41 11.15
C GLU A 47 7.74 -3.54 12.09
N LYS A 48 8.50 -4.53 11.59
CA LYS A 48 8.94 -5.67 12.40
C LYS A 48 9.93 -5.28 13.50
N LYS A 49 10.79 -4.29 13.22
CA LYS A 49 11.72 -3.72 14.23
C LYS A 49 11.02 -2.81 15.24
N GLY A 50 9.73 -2.49 15.06
CA GLY A 50 9.02 -1.54 15.90
C GLY A 50 9.47 -0.09 15.74
N LEU A 51 10.23 0.20 14.67
CA LEU A 51 10.69 1.56 14.31
C LEU A 51 9.61 2.36 13.57
N TYR A 52 8.59 1.68 13.07
CA TYR A 52 7.42 2.27 12.46
C TYR A 52 6.16 1.58 12.99
N ILE A 53 5.22 2.36 13.45
CA ILE A 53 3.91 1.87 13.85
C ILE A 53 2.93 2.24 12.73
N PRO A 54 2.31 1.26 12.06
CA PRO A 54 1.32 1.54 11.03
C PRO A 54 0.19 2.40 11.58
N ASP A 55 -0.23 3.38 10.80
CA ASP A 55 -1.36 4.24 11.15
C ASP A 55 -2.59 3.42 11.55
N VAL A 56 -3.47 4.06 12.33
CA VAL A 56 -4.79 3.47 12.60
C VAL A 56 -5.47 3.20 11.25
N PRO A 57 -5.97 1.98 11.02
CA PRO A 57 -6.60 1.63 9.75
C PRO A 57 -7.66 2.65 9.38
N GLY A 58 -7.54 3.21 8.16
CA GLY A 58 -8.55 4.12 7.63
C GLY A 58 -9.88 3.41 7.30
N GLU A 59 -10.87 4.17 6.89
CA GLU A 59 -12.21 3.67 6.52
C GLU A 59 -12.20 2.40 5.64
N PRO A 60 -11.35 2.26 4.61
CA PRO A 60 -11.36 1.04 3.80
C PRO A 60 -11.01 -0.23 4.59
N ALA A 61 -10.05 -0.15 5.51
CA ALA A 61 -9.65 -1.30 6.33
C ALA A 61 -10.67 -1.60 7.44
N TYR A 62 -11.29 -0.56 8.02
CA TYR A 62 -12.41 -0.71 8.95
C TYR A 62 -13.57 -1.46 8.28
N TRP A 63 -14.02 -1.02 7.11
CA TRP A 63 -15.08 -1.69 6.37
C TRP A 63 -14.68 -3.08 5.89
N GLY A 64 -13.40 -3.30 5.58
CA GLY A 64 -12.86 -4.64 5.30
C GLY A 64 -13.14 -5.61 6.46
N THR A 65 -12.86 -5.18 7.69
CA THR A 65 -13.09 -5.98 8.89
C THR A 65 -14.59 -6.20 9.15
N VAL A 66 -15.41 -5.15 9.04
CA VAL A 66 -16.87 -5.23 9.29
C VAL A 66 -17.55 -6.15 8.28
N LEU A 67 -17.16 -6.08 7.01
CA LEU A 67 -17.77 -6.84 5.93
C LEU A 67 -17.22 -8.26 5.77
N GLU A 68 -16.15 -8.62 6.44
CA GLU A 68 -15.52 -9.96 6.37
C GLU A 68 -16.54 -11.09 6.62
N ASP A 69 -17.37 -10.97 7.67
CA ASP A 69 -18.41 -11.95 7.98
C ASP A 69 -19.54 -11.98 6.92
N VAL A 70 -19.82 -10.86 6.27
CA VAL A 70 -20.81 -10.78 5.19
C VAL A 70 -20.28 -11.54 3.97
N VAL A 71 -19.02 -11.30 3.59
CA VAL A 71 -18.35 -11.99 2.48
C VAL A 71 -18.28 -13.49 2.74
N ALA A 72 -17.91 -13.90 3.95
CA ALA A 72 -17.82 -15.29 4.33
C ALA A 72 -19.19 -16.02 4.27
N ARG A 73 -20.26 -15.38 4.74
CA ARG A 73 -21.63 -15.94 4.64
C ARG A 73 -22.12 -16.04 3.22
N GLU A 74 -21.80 -15.06 2.36
CA GLU A 74 -22.17 -15.13 0.95
C GLU A 74 -21.38 -16.24 0.23
N PHE A 75 -20.11 -16.47 0.64
CA PHE A 75 -19.34 -17.61 0.17
C PHE A 75 -20.00 -18.94 0.52
N GLU A 76 -20.41 -19.14 1.78
CA GLU A 76 -21.11 -20.36 2.20
C GLU A 76 -22.36 -20.61 1.36
N LYS A 77 -23.16 -19.57 1.16
CA LYS A 77 -24.41 -19.63 0.40
C LYS A 77 -24.19 -20.04 -1.05
N ARG A 78 -23.16 -19.49 -1.72
CA ARG A 78 -22.91 -19.75 -3.16
C ARG A 78 -22.14 -21.03 -3.40
N SER A 79 -21.19 -21.37 -2.53
CA SER A 79 -20.36 -22.57 -2.69
C SER A 79 -20.96 -23.82 -2.09
N GLY A 80 -21.89 -23.69 -1.13
CA GLY A 80 -22.38 -24.79 -0.31
C GLY A 80 -21.36 -25.31 0.70
N LEU A 81 -20.18 -24.69 0.81
CA LEU A 81 -19.11 -25.05 1.73
C LEU A 81 -19.27 -24.30 3.04
N ARG A 82 -19.18 -25.00 4.17
CA ARG A 82 -19.18 -24.36 5.49
C ARG A 82 -17.80 -23.88 5.86
N VAL A 83 -17.73 -22.68 6.45
CA VAL A 83 -16.46 -22.09 6.91
C VAL A 83 -16.46 -21.83 8.40
N GLN A 84 -15.28 -21.82 8.99
CA GLN A 84 -15.06 -21.53 10.40
C GLN A 84 -13.99 -20.47 10.57
N ARG A 85 -14.30 -19.42 11.33
CA ARG A 85 -13.37 -18.33 11.68
C ARG A 85 -12.15 -18.89 12.43
N GLN A 86 -10.98 -18.38 12.06
CA GLN A 86 -9.72 -18.75 12.70
C GLN A 86 -9.18 -17.53 13.44
N ASN A 87 -9.37 -17.51 14.76
CA ASN A 87 -8.80 -16.47 15.62
C ASN A 87 -7.43 -16.92 16.12
N LYS A 88 -6.48 -17.14 15.21
CA LYS A 88 -5.15 -17.70 15.52
C LYS A 88 -4.11 -17.20 14.54
N ILE A 89 -2.91 -17.01 15.03
CA ILE A 89 -1.71 -16.92 14.20
C ILE A 89 -1.08 -18.30 14.15
N PHE A 90 -0.82 -18.77 12.93
CA PHE A 90 -0.14 -20.03 12.67
C PHE A 90 1.28 -19.77 12.22
N THR A 91 2.18 -20.73 12.44
CA THR A 91 3.56 -20.67 11.98
C THR A 91 3.91 -21.91 11.14
N HIS A 92 4.78 -21.70 10.14
CA HIS A 92 5.29 -22.80 9.32
C HIS A 92 6.14 -23.76 10.19
N PRO A 93 6.02 -25.08 9.98
CA PRO A 93 6.76 -26.06 10.81
C PRO A 93 8.27 -25.95 10.70
N ASP A 94 8.80 -25.63 9.51
CA ASP A 94 10.24 -25.59 9.21
C ASP A 94 10.79 -24.16 9.13
N TYR A 95 9.95 -23.17 8.89
CA TYR A 95 10.30 -21.75 8.77
C TYR A 95 9.50 -20.92 9.80
N PRO A 96 9.96 -20.84 11.05
CA PRO A 96 9.15 -20.24 12.15
C PRO A 96 8.82 -18.77 11.95
N TRP A 97 9.57 -18.05 11.11
CA TRP A 97 9.28 -16.66 10.75
C TRP A 97 8.12 -16.50 9.77
N MET A 98 7.67 -17.56 9.08
CA MET A 98 6.49 -17.50 8.20
C MET A 98 5.23 -17.65 9.03
N LEU A 99 4.42 -16.62 9.08
CA LEU A 99 3.19 -16.53 9.88
C LEU A 99 1.95 -16.47 8.99
N ALA A 100 0.88 -17.14 9.39
CA ALA A 100 -0.41 -17.05 8.71
C ALA A 100 -1.52 -16.66 9.68
N ASN A 101 -2.21 -15.57 9.38
CA ASN A 101 -3.46 -15.16 10.04
C ASN A 101 -4.58 -15.27 9.01
N ILE A 102 -5.20 -16.44 8.95
CA ILE A 102 -6.22 -16.76 7.94
C ILE A 102 -7.62 -16.42 8.46
N ASP A 103 -8.47 -15.89 7.59
CA ASP A 103 -9.83 -15.46 7.97
C ASP A 103 -10.70 -16.67 8.32
N ARG A 104 -10.79 -17.64 7.43
CA ARG A 104 -11.64 -18.83 7.59
C ARG A 104 -10.93 -20.09 7.12
N ARG A 105 -11.31 -21.19 7.76
CA ARG A 105 -11.01 -22.56 7.31
C ARG A 105 -12.28 -23.21 6.78
N ILE A 106 -12.17 -23.96 5.69
CA ILE A 106 -13.28 -24.77 5.17
C ILE A 106 -13.43 -26.01 6.04
N VAL A 107 -14.63 -26.24 6.56
CA VAL A 107 -14.92 -27.36 7.47
C VAL A 107 -14.78 -28.69 6.70
N GLY A 108 -14.02 -29.62 7.28
CA GLY A 108 -13.79 -30.94 6.70
C GLY A 108 -12.75 -30.98 5.55
N GLN A 109 -12.13 -29.83 5.18
CA GLN A 109 -11.15 -29.77 4.10
C GLN A 109 -9.85 -29.10 4.57
N LYS A 110 -8.74 -29.41 3.90
CA LYS A 110 -7.45 -28.72 4.08
C LYS A 110 -7.38 -27.51 3.13
N LYS A 111 -8.33 -26.61 3.28
CA LYS A 111 -8.46 -25.40 2.48
C LYS A 111 -8.88 -24.22 3.36
N GLY A 112 -8.50 -23.03 2.96
CA GLY A 112 -8.92 -21.77 3.59
C GLY A 112 -9.86 -20.96 2.71
N LEU A 113 -10.34 -19.87 3.29
CA LEU A 113 -11.02 -18.80 2.61
C LEU A 113 -10.44 -17.48 3.11
N GLU A 114 -10.01 -16.65 2.19
CA GLU A 114 -9.65 -15.25 2.42
C GLU A 114 -10.78 -14.35 1.94
N CYS A 115 -11.21 -13.43 2.78
CA CYS A 115 -12.30 -12.49 2.51
C CYS A 115 -11.73 -11.11 2.20
N LYS A 116 -12.13 -10.52 1.09
CA LYS A 116 -11.66 -9.20 0.66
C LYS A 116 -12.82 -8.26 0.36
N THR A 117 -12.54 -6.96 0.51
CA THR A 117 -13.35 -5.89 -0.06
C THR A 117 -12.47 -5.06 -1.00
N ALA A 118 -13.02 -4.61 -2.11
CA ALA A 118 -12.34 -3.75 -3.06
C ALA A 118 -13.22 -2.57 -3.47
N SER A 119 -12.61 -1.44 -3.80
CA SER A 119 -13.34 -0.33 -4.41
C SER A 119 -13.80 -0.69 -5.82
N ASN A 120 -14.80 0.02 -6.33
CA ASN A 120 -15.27 -0.19 -7.70
C ASN A 120 -14.19 0.11 -8.75
N PHE A 121 -13.27 1.04 -8.45
CA PHE A 121 -12.13 1.38 -9.32
C PHE A 121 -11.11 0.25 -9.48
N MET A 122 -11.13 -0.71 -8.57
CA MET A 122 -10.28 -1.91 -8.59
C MET A 122 -10.98 -3.11 -9.24
N GLY A 123 -12.18 -2.88 -9.78
CA GLY A 123 -13.04 -3.95 -10.29
C GLY A 123 -12.41 -4.76 -11.42
N ASP A 124 -11.68 -4.10 -12.30
CA ASP A 124 -11.05 -4.73 -13.48
C ASP A 124 -9.94 -5.72 -13.08
N GLU A 125 -9.24 -5.48 -11.97
CA GLU A 125 -8.22 -6.39 -11.44
C GLU A 125 -8.78 -7.73 -10.94
N TRP A 126 -10.11 -7.82 -10.78
CA TRP A 126 -10.82 -9.01 -10.32
C TRP A 126 -11.55 -9.74 -11.47
N GLU A 127 -11.37 -9.28 -12.71
CA GLU A 127 -11.95 -9.94 -13.88
C GLU A 127 -11.17 -11.20 -14.28
N GLY A 128 -11.80 -12.06 -15.08
CA GLY A 128 -11.19 -13.34 -15.46
C GLY A 128 -10.94 -14.28 -14.27
N ASP A 129 -9.97 -15.17 -14.43
CA ASP A 129 -9.63 -16.19 -13.42
C ASP A 129 -8.45 -15.78 -12.51
N GLU A 130 -7.74 -14.73 -12.86
CA GLU A 130 -6.56 -14.27 -12.15
C GLU A 130 -6.94 -13.41 -10.91
N LEU A 131 -6.04 -13.36 -9.93
CA LEU A 131 -6.11 -12.46 -8.79
C LEU A 131 -5.07 -11.35 -8.95
N PRO A 132 -5.29 -10.17 -8.33
CA PRO A 132 -4.20 -9.19 -8.18
C PRO A 132 -2.99 -9.84 -7.51
N ASP A 133 -1.77 -9.58 -8.03
CA ASP A 133 -0.54 -10.26 -7.64
C ASP A 133 -0.31 -10.31 -6.13
N ALA A 134 -0.54 -9.19 -5.45
CA ALA A 134 -0.34 -9.13 -4.00
C ALA A 134 -1.24 -10.09 -3.22
N TYR A 135 -2.47 -10.30 -3.67
CA TYR A 135 -3.38 -11.26 -3.04
C TYR A 135 -3.04 -12.69 -3.45
N TYR A 136 -2.60 -12.90 -4.69
CA TYR A 136 -2.14 -14.22 -5.12
C TYR A 136 -0.93 -14.70 -4.30
N ILE A 137 0.06 -13.83 -4.07
CA ILE A 137 1.21 -14.12 -3.23
C ILE A 137 0.78 -14.38 -1.78
N GLN A 138 -0.11 -13.56 -1.22
CA GLN A 138 -0.65 -13.76 0.13
C GLN A 138 -1.27 -15.16 0.29
N ILE A 139 -2.05 -15.61 -0.69
CA ILE A 139 -2.70 -16.92 -0.66
C ILE A 139 -1.69 -18.06 -0.81
N GLN A 140 -0.67 -17.92 -1.67
CA GLN A 140 0.39 -18.91 -1.80
C GLN A 140 1.23 -19.02 -0.51
N HIS A 141 1.53 -17.89 0.14
CA HIS A 141 2.16 -17.86 1.45
C HIS A 141 1.31 -18.62 2.50
N TYR A 142 0.00 -18.38 2.55
CA TYR A 142 -0.88 -19.12 3.45
C TYR A 142 -0.89 -20.61 3.17
N MET A 143 -0.91 -21.01 1.90
CA MET A 143 -0.83 -22.43 1.52
C MET A 143 0.51 -23.04 1.89
N ALA A 144 1.62 -22.27 1.84
CA ALA A 144 2.92 -22.72 2.33
C ALA A 144 2.85 -23.04 3.84
N VAL A 145 2.43 -22.07 4.64
CA VAL A 145 2.36 -22.20 6.11
C VAL A 145 1.41 -23.32 6.55
N MET A 146 0.25 -23.42 5.90
CA MET A 146 -0.83 -24.34 6.30
C MET A 146 -0.69 -25.74 5.67
N GLY A 147 0.18 -25.94 4.70
CA GLY A 147 0.31 -27.19 3.95
C GLY A 147 -0.96 -27.52 3.15
N TRP A 148 -1.64 -26.51 2.60
CA TRP A 148 -2.84 -26.67 1.80
C TRP A 148 -2.54 -26.77 0.31
N GLU A 149 -3.40 -27.51 -0.42
CA GLU A 149 -3.30 -27.66 -1.87
C GLU A 149 -4.12 -26.60 -2.62
N ALA A 150 -5.09 -25.98 -1.97
CA ALA A 150 -5.88 -24.90 -2.53
C ALA A 150 -6.39 -23.96 -1.43
N CYS A 151 -6.74 -22.73 -1.82
CA CYS A 151 -7.39 -21.75 -0.97
C CYS A 151 -8.40 -20.94 -1.79
N TRP A 152 -9.54 -20.64 -1.18
CA TRP A 152 -10.55 -19.77 -1.79
C TRP A 152 -10.27 -18.31 -1.45
N VAL A 153 -10.56 -17.44 -2.40
CA VAL A 153 -10.64 -15.99 -2.18
C VAL A 153 -12.03 -15.53 -2.57
N ALA A 154 -12.67 -14.76 -1.70
CA ALA A 154 -13.95 -14.14 -1.96
C ALA A 154 -13.83 -12.63 -1.79
N CYS A 155 -14.34 -11.85 -2.75
CA CYS A 155 -14.25 -10.39 -2.73
C CYS A 155 -15.60 -9.73 -3.00
N LEU A 156 -15.93 -8.72 -2.18
CA LEU A 156 -17.05 -7.81 -2.42
C LEU A 156 -16.52 -6.49 -2.99
N ILE A 157 -16.81 -6.22 -4.26
CA ILE A 157 -16.30 -5.09 -5.03
C ILE A 157 -17.36 -3.99 -5.07
N GLY A 158 -17.02 -2.77 -4.64
CA GLY A 158 -17.92 -1.62 -4.61
C GLY A 158 -19.18 -1.83 -3.78
N GLY A 159 -19.19 -2.84 -2.89
CA GLY A 159 -20.36 -3.21 -2.08
C GLY A 159 -21.50 -3.89 -2.86
N GLN A 160 -21.33 -4.16 -4.15
CA GLN A 160 -22.42 -4.63 -5.03
C GLN A 160 -22.06 -5.84 -5.89
N ARG A 161 -20.79 -6.01 -6.26
CA ARG A 161 -20.33 -7.14 -7.10
C ARG A 161 -19.53 -8.13 -6.23
N TYR A 162 -20.00 -9.36 -6.17
CA TYR A 162 -19.32 -10.43 -5.45
C TYR A 162 -18.65 -11.38 -6.44
N VAL A 163 -17.40 -11.73 -6.16
CA VAL A 163 -16.62 -12.72 -6.88
C VAL A 163 -16.00 -13.72 -5.90
N GLN A 164 -15.83 -14.97 -6.34
CA GLN A 164 -15.07 -15.98 -5.60
C GLN A 164 -14.26 -16.84 -6.56
N LYS A 165 -13.02 -17.15 -6.16
CA LYS A 165 -12.08 -17.93 -6.99
C LYS A 165 -11.38 -18.97 -6.13
N GLU A 166 -11.18 -20.17 -6.65
CA GLU A 166 -10.34 -21.18 -6.01
C GLU A 166 -8.93 -21.11 -6.59
N VAL A 167 -7.95 -20.86 -5.73
CA VAL A 167 -6.54 -20.74 -6.08
C VAL A 167 -5.86 -22.06 -5.78
N GLN A 168 -5.21 -22.65 -6.75
CA GLN A 168 -4.42 -23.86 -6.58
C GLN A 168 -3.01 -23.51 -6.08
N ARG A 169 -2.42 -24.44 -5.33
CA ARG A 169 -1.03 -24.35 -4.88
C ARG A 169 -0.08 -24.28 -6.06
N ASN A 170 0.83 -23.32 -6.03
CA ASN A 170 1.92 -23.18 -6.97
C ASN A 170 3.27 -23.45 -6.25
N PRO A 171 3.82 -24.65 -6.34
CA PRO A 171 5.06 -25.01 -5.63
C PRO A 171 6.27 -24.16 -6.03
N GLU A 172 6.38 -23.76 -7.30
CA GLU A 172 7.49 -22.93 -7.79
C GLU A 172 7.46 -21.54 -7.18
N LEU A 173 6.27 -20.89 -7.18
CA LEU A 173 6.09 -19.59 -6.56
C LEU A 173 6.28 -19.69 -5.03
N ILE A 174 5.78 -20.73 -4.39
CA ILE A 174 5.96 -20.93 -2.94
C ILE A 174 7.46 -21.05 -2.60
N ASN A 175 8.25 -21.77 -3.39
CA ASN A 175 9.69 -21.84 -3.19
C ASN A 175 10.35 -20.47 -3.31
N THR A 176 9.96 -19.69 -4.32
CA THR A 176 10.42 -18.30 -4.49
C THR A 176 10.05 -17.41 -3.29
N ILE A 177 8.82 -17.54 -2.79
CA ILE A 177 8.36 -16.80 -1.59
C ILE A 177 9.25 -17.18 -0.39
N ILE A 178 9.44 -18.47 -0.14
CA ILE A 178 10.27 -18.95 0.98
C ILE A 178 11.71 -18.45 0.87
N GLU A 179 12.32 -18.48 -0.32
CA GLU A 179 13.69 -18.00 -0.53
C GLU A 179 13.81 -16.48 -0.28
N LYS A 180 12.88 -15.68 -0.82
CA LYS A 180 12.86 -14.21 -0.63
C LYS A 180 12.57 -13.81 0.82
N GLU A 181 11.64 -14.48 1.47
CA GLU A 181 11.36 -14.23 2.87
C GLU A 181 12.51 -14.67 3.78
N ARG A 182 13.20 -15.77 3.45
CA ARG A 182 14.42 -16.19 4.16
C ARG A 182 15.52 -15.16 4.00
N GLU A 183 15.81 -14.71 2.77
CA GLU A 183 16.79 -13.66 2.49
C GLU A 183 16.49 -12.42 3.32
N PHE A 184 15.24 -11.94 3.28
CA PHE A 184 14.79 -10.80 4.07
C PHE A 184 14.97 -11.02 5.58
N TRP A 185 14.59 -12.19 6.08
CA TRP A 185 14.66 -12.49 7.52
C TRP A 185 16.09 -12.65 8.02
N GLU A 186 16.91 -13.41 7.31
CA GLU A 186 18.29 -13.74 7.73
C GLU A 186 19.27 -12.60 7.44
N GLU A 187 19.18 -11.95 6.27
CA GLU A 187 20.16 -10.95 5.85
C GLU A 187 19.80 -9.52 6.32
N HIS A 188 18.51 -9.23 6.47
CA HIS A 188 18.07 -7.89 6.88
C HIS A 188 17.58 -7.87 8.32
N PHE A 189 16.55 -8.66 8.66
CA PHE A 189 15.94 -8.57 9.97
C PHE A 189 16.86 -9.04 11.10
N LEU A 190 17.46 -10.22 11.01
CA LEU A 190 18.31 -10.76 12.06
C LEU A 190 19.66 -10.05 12.16
N LYS A 191 20.23 -9.59 11.05
CA LYS A 191 21.51 -8.86 11.03
C LYS A 191 21.38 -7.37 11.30
N ASP A 192 20.15 -6.87 11.47
CA ASP A 192 19.86 -5.45 11.70
C ASP A 192 20.36 -4.54 10.56
N VAL A 193 20.26 -5.03 9.32
CA VAL A 193 20.65 -4.31 8.11
C VAL A 193 19.39 -3.96 7.32
N PRO A 194 19.01 -2.69 7.20
CA PRO A 194 17.83 -2.30 6.43
C PRO A 194 17.91 -2.78 4.98
N PRO A 195 16.82 -3.32 4.39
CA PRO A 195 16.79 -3.62 2.97
C PRO A 195 16.79 -2.35 2.12
N PRO A 196 17.20 -2.43 0.83
CA PRO A 196 17.15 -1.30 -0.08
C PRO A 196 15.73 -0.75 -0.24
N VAL A 197 15.62 0.58 -0.43
CA VAL A 197 14.36 1.25 -0.73
C VAL A 197 13.88 0.84 -2.12
N THR A 198 12.62 0.46 -2.24
CA THR A 198 11.96 0.17 -3.51
C THR A 198 11.01 1.28 -3.91
N PRO A 199 10.53 1.33 -5.18
CA PRO A 199 9.52 2.30 -5.60
C PRO A 199 8.18 2.21 -4.84
N PHE A 200 7.95 1.10 -4.13
CA PHE A 200 6.74 0.87 -3.33
C PHE A 200 6.89 1.30 -1.87
N ASP A 201 8.11 1.57 -1.42
CA ASP A 201 8.33 2.18 -0.12
C ASP A 201 8.02 3.68 -0.21
N ASN A 202 7.35 4.21 0.81
CA ASN A 202 7.08 5.64 0.92
C ASN A 202 7.92 6.25 2.04
N PRO A 203 9.10 6.81 1.74
CA PRO A 203 9.95 7.40 2.77
C PRO A 203 9.29 8.52 3.57
N ASN A 204 8.35 9.26 2.97
CA ASN A 204 7.63 10.32 3.68
C ASN A 204 6.69 9.77 4.77
N SER A 205 6.17 8.55 4.57
CA SER A 205 5.38 7.87 5.61
C SER A 205 6.26 7.22 6.67
N LEU A 206 7.48 6.82 6.31
CA LEU A 206 8.44 6.20 7.22
C LEU A 206 9.16 7.24 8.10
N TRP A 207 9.45 8.41 7.53
CA TRP A 207 10.11 9.53 8.20
C TRP A 207 9.33 10.83 7.95
N PRO A 208 8.14 11.00 8.57
CA PRO A 208 7.28 12.16 8.33
C PRO A 208 7.86 13.46 8.86
N GLU A 209 8.68 13.36 9.91
CA GLU A 209 9.27 14.51 10.60
C GLU A 209 10.80 14.49 10.52
N GLN A 210 11.38 15.66 10.46
CA GLN A 210 12.81 15.86 10.66
C GLN A 210 13.06 16.04 12.17
N THR A 211 13.86 15.14 12.74
CA THR A 211 14.17 15.16 14.19
C THR A 211 15.55 15.77 14.50
N GLU A 212 16.40 15.87 13.47
CA GLU A 212 17.76 16.37 13.56
C GLU A 212 18.03 17.41 12.46
N ASP A 213 18.78 18.47 12.79
CA ASP A 213 19.17 19.49 11.81
C ASP A 213 20.48 19.14 11.08
N ASP A 214 21.17 18.11 11.54
CA ASP A 214 22.43 17.69 10.95
C ASP A 214 22.25 17.05 9.56
N MET A 215 23.26 17.26 8.72
CA MET A 215 23.33 16.66 7.40
C MET A 215 24.19 15.40 7.45
N VAL A 216 23.79 14.34 6.72
CA VAL A 216 24.61 13.15 6.56
C VAL A 216 25.93 13.53 5.89
N GLN A 217 27.06 13.25 6.56
CA GLN A 217 28.40 13.64 6.12
C GLN A 217 29.09 12.54 5.29
N ASP A 218 28.87 11.27 5.65
CA ASP A 218 29.47 10.14 4.96
C ASP A 218 28.61 9.77 3.77
N ILE A 219 29.09 10.14 2.56
CA ILE A 219 28.40 9.92 1.29
C ILE A 219 29.24 8.91 0.48
N ASP A 220 28.66 7.77 0.14
CA ASP A 220 29.28 6.80 -0.75
C ASP A 220 29.14 7.18 -2.24
N GLU A 221 29.90 6.50 -3.10
CA GLU A 221 29.86 6.72 -4.55
C GLU A 221 28.50 6.33 -5.16
N GLU A 222 27.80 5.38 -4.56
CA GLU A 222 26.48 4.96 -5.00
C GLU A 222 25.46 6.09 -4.80
N THR A 223 25.45 6.73 -3.63
CA THR A 223 24.60 7.88 -3.32
C THR A 223 24.81 9.02 -4.32
N ILE A 224 26.08 9.33 -4.65
CA ILE A 224 26.42 10.36 -5.63
C ILE A 224 25.85 9.97 -7.02
N THR A 225 26.02 8.72 -7.43
CA THR A 225 25.55 8.21 -8.71
C THR A 225 24.02 8.27 -8.83
N ILE A 226 23.30 7.93 -7.77
CA ILE A 226 21.83 8.01 -7.68
C ILE A 226 21.40 9.48 -7.81
N ALA A 227 22.04 10.40 -7.08
CA ALA A 227 21.70 11.81 -7.12
C ALA A 227 21.93 12.42 -8.52
N GLN A 228 23.02 12.07 -9.20
CA GLN A 228 23.30 12.48 -10.58
C GLN A 228 22.26 11.91 -11.57
N SER A 229 21.88 10.65 -11.38
CA SER A 229 20.87 10.00 -12.22
C SER A 229 19.51 10.67 -12.05
N LEU A 230 19.13 11.00 -10.82
CA LEU A 230 17.92 11.75 -10.54
C LEU A 230 17.93 13.14 -11.17
N ALA A 231 19.08 13.85 -11.11
CA ALA A 231 19.22 15.16 -11.78
C ALA A 231 18.98 15.08 -13.29
N ARG A 232 19.53 14.04 -13.97
CA ARG A 232 19.29 13.81 -15.40
C ARG A 232 17.82 13.51 -15.70
N VAL A 233 17.17 12.68 -14.90
CA VAL A 233 15.74 12.38 -15.04
C VAL A 233 14.90 13.65 -14.90
N GLN A 234 15.18 14.49 -13.91
CA GLN A 234 14.47 15.75 -13.70
C GLN A 234 14.68 16.73 -14.89
N ALA A 235 15.90 16.80 -15.43
CA ALA A 235 16.18 17.61 -16.63
C ALA A 235 15.39 17.11 -17.85
N THR A 236 15.30 15.80 -18.04
CA THR A 236 14.52 15.17 -19.11
C THR A 236 13.04 15.46 -18.98
N ILE A 237 12.45 15.28 -17.78
CA ILE A 237 11.04 15.59 -17.48
C ILE A 237 10.76 17.05 -17.84
N LYS A 238 11.60 17.98 -17.37
CA LYS A 238 11.44 19.41 -17.66
C LYS A 238 11.50 19.73 -19.17
N GLY A 239 12.37 19.01 -19.90
CA GLY A 239 12.44 19.13 -21.37
C GLY A 239 11.15 18.67 -22.05
N LEU A 240 10.59 17.52 -21.59
CA LEU A 240 9.32 16.99 -22.10
C LEU A 240 8.13 17.87 -21.74
N GLU A 241 8.07 18.42 -20.53
CA GLU A 241 7.04 19.39 -20.11
C GLU A 241 7.05 20.65 -20.98
N ASN A 242 8.24 21.19 -21.28
CA ASN A 242 8.38 22.33 -22.17
C ASN A 242 7.87 22.01 -23.58
N GLU A 243 8.19 20.83 -24.11
CA GLU A 243 7.71 20.40 -25.43
C GLU A 243 6.19 20.17 -25.42
N GLU A 244 5.65 19.57 -24.36
CA GLU A 244 4.20 19.43 -24.17
C GLU A 244 3.48 20.78 -24.22
N GLU A 245 3.98 21.77 -23.45
CA GLU A 245 3.40 23.13 -23.45
C GLU A 245 3.54 23.82 -24.81
N ARG A 246 4.67 23.63 -25.52
CA ARG A 246 4.84 24.10 -26.87
C ARG A 246 3.79 23.54 -27.85
N LEU A 247 3.57 22.21 -27.80
CA LEU A 247 2.58 21.51 -28.62
C LEU A 247 1.15 21.94 -28.27
N LYS A 248 0.83 22.05 -26.99
CA LYS A 248 -0.45 22.60 -26.51
C LYS A 248 -0.67 24.03 -27.02
N GLY A 249 0.38 24.87 -26.99
CA GLY A 249 0.32 26.22 -27.48
C GLY A 249 -0.04 26.29 -29.00
N ILE A 250 0.54 25.42 -29.80
CA ILE A 250 0.22 25.30 -31.23
C ILE A 250 -1.24 24.88 -31.44
N LEU A 251 -1.72 23.91 -30.69
CA LEU A 251 -3.12 23.47 -30.77
C LEU A 251 -4.09 24.55 -30.31
N LYS A 252 -3.81 25.23 -29.19
CA LYS A 252 -4.61 26.37 -28.71
C LYS A 252 -4.69 27.49 -29.75
N ALA A 253 -3.59 27.82 -30.42
CA ALA A 253 -3.57 28.79 -31.50
C ALA A 253 -4.45 28.39 -32.71
N LYS A 254 -4.50 27.09 -33.04
CA LYS A 254 -5.40 26.58 -34.09
C LYS A 254 -6.88 26.54 -33.64
N ILE A 255 -7.16 26.38 -32.36
CA ILE A 255 -8.52 26.41 -31.82
C ILE A 255 -9.08 27.82 -31.83
N GLY A 256 -8.27 28.83 -31.47
CA GLY A 256 -8.72 30.21 -31.34
C GLY A 256 -9.88 30.35 -30.34
N GLU A 257 -10.98 30.99 -30.76
CA GLU A 257 -12.16 31.23 -29.93
C GLU A 257 -13.12 30.03 -29.85
N LYS A 258 -12.80 28.94 -30.55
CA LYS A 258 -13.68 27.73 -30.56
C LYS A 258 -13.44 26.86 -29.34
N ALA A 259 -14.33 25.92 -29.14
CA ALA A 259 -14.28 25.00 -27.98
C ALA A 259 -13.29 23.83 -28.16
N GLY A 260 -12.67 23.69 -29.35
CA GLY A 260 -11.74 22.62 -29.68
C GLY A 260 -11.70 22.26 -31.15
N ILE A 261 -11.00 21.16 -31.46
CA ILE A 261 -10.91 20.56 -32.80
C ILE A 261 -11.59 19.20 -32.74
N GLN A 262 -12.58 19.03 -33.62
CA GLN A 262 -13.39 17.81 -33.62
C GLN A 262 -12.52 16.56 -33.84
N GLY A 263 -12.69 15.56 -32.99
CA GLY A 263 -11.95 14.29 -33.07
C GLY A 263 -10.49 14.36 -32.58
N ILE A 264 -10.00 15.53 -32.15
CA ILE A 264 -8.59 15.74 -31.73
C ILE A 264 -8.52 16.20 -30.28
N CYS A 265 -9.06 17.38 -29.95
CA CYS A 265 -8.93 17.96 -28.61
C CYS A 265 -10.03 18.98 -28.29
N SER A 266 -10.22 19.27 -27.02
CA SER A 266 -11.11 20.34 -26.55
C SER A 266 -10.34 21.31 -25.65
N TRP A 267 -10.68 22.60 -25.76
CA TRP A 267 -10.19 23.68 -24.91
C TRP A 267 -11.36 24.59 -24.55
N LYS A 268 -12.16 24.14 -23.57
CA LYS A 268 -13.39 24.80 -23.15
C LYS A 268 -13.14 25.68 -21.94
N GLN A 269 -13.86 26.78 -21.86
CA GLN A 269 -13.91 27.60 -20.66
C GLN A 269 -14.60 26.82 -19.53
N ALA A 270 -13.96 26.76 -18.36
CA ALA A 270 -14.56 26.18 -17.16
C ALA A 270 -15.75 27.04 -16.70
N LYS A 271 -16.72 26.40 -16.04
CA LYS A 271 -17.81 27.16 -15.40
C LYS A 271 -17.24 28.08 -14.33
N SER A 272 -17.75 29.31 -14.26
CA SER A 272 -17.42 30.24 -13.18
C SER A 272 -17.78 29.64 -11.82
N LYS A 273 -16.88 29.80 -10.85
CA LYS A 273 -17.10 29.38 -9.46
C LYS A 273 -17.18 30.61 -8.59
N MET A 274 -18.21 30.68 -7.76
CA MET A 274 -18.29 31.70 -6.72
C MET A 274 -17.26 31.35 -5.63
N VAL A 275 -16.44 32.30 -5.28
CA VAL A 275 -15.47 32.19 -4.20
C VAL A 275 -15.78 33.26 -3.18
N THR A 276 -15.97 32.85 -1.94
CA THR A 276 -16.18 33.77 -0.81
C THR A 276 -14.86 33.99 -0.11
N ASP A 277 -14.45 35.24 0.02
CA ASP A 277 -13.30 35.62 0.85
C ASP A 277 -13.75 35.68 2.32
N TRP A 278 -13.62 34.54 2.97
CA TRP A 278 -13.99 34.37 4.38
C TRP A 278 -13.18 35.27 5.32
N GLN A 279 -11.95 35.63 4.95
CA GLN A 279 -11.11 36.53 5.75
C GLN A 279 -11.69 37.96 5.74
N SER A 280 -12.06 38.47 4.57
CA SER A 280 -12.72 39.78 4.43
C SER A 280 -14.08 39.78 5.14
N VAL A 281 -14.86 38.72 5.02
CA VAL A 281 -16.16 38.59 5.72
C VAL A 281 -15.95 38.61 7.25
N ALA A 282 -14.95 37.89 7.78
CA ALA A 282 -14.68 37.89 9.19
C ALA A 282 -14.26 39.30 9.72
N ILE A 283 -13.48 40.04 8.96
CA ILE A 283 -13.09 41.42 9.30
C ILE A 283 -14.30 42.35 9.29
N GLU A 284 -15.14 42.30 8.27
CA GLU A 284 -16.34 43.10 8.15
C GLU A 284 -17.37 42.80 9.27
N LEU A 285 -17.45 41.56 9.72
CA LEU A 285 -18.27 41.15 10.87
C LEU A 285 -17.67 41.51 12.23
N GLY A 286 -16.49 42.13 12.27
CA GLY A 286 -15.82 42.52 13.49
C GLY A 286 -15.36 41.37 14.36
N ALA A 287 -14.96 40.27 13.73
CA ALA A 287 -14.41 39.11 14.46
C ALA A 287 -13.16 39.52 15.26
N GLU A 288 -13.23 39.35 16.57
CA GLU A 288 -12.10 39.63 17.47
C GLU A 288 -10.97 38.59 17.24
N SER A 289 -9.72 39.01 17.48
CA SER A 289 -8.55 38.18 17.24
C SER A 289 -8.53 36.88 18.04
N ASP A 290 -9.16 36.86 19.21
CA ASP A 290 -9.32 35.66 20.05
C ASP A 290 -10.27 34.64 19.43
N ILE A 291 -11.28 35.07 18.68
CA ILE A 291 -12.20 34.20 17.92
C ILE A 291 -11.42 33.56 16.78
N ILE A 292 -10.65 34.35 16.03
CA ILE A 292 -9.84 33.87 14.91
C ILE A 292 -8.81 32.85 15.43
N SER A 293 -8.13 33.14 16.54
CA SER A 293 -7.13 32.23 17.14
C SER A 293 -7.71 30.88 17.55
N ARG A 294 -8.95 30.88 18.09
CA ARG A 294 -9.62 29.62 18.46
C ARG A 294 -9.97 28.71 17.26
N HIS A 295 -10.03 29.26 16.07
CA HIS A 295 -10.31 28.56 14.82
C HIS A 295 -9.09 28.48 13.88
N THR A 296 -7.92 28.84 14.38
CA THR A 296 -6.65 28.72 13.65
C THR A 296 -5.86 27.56 14.25
N GLU A 297 -5.56 26.56 13.42
CA GLU A 297 -4.72 25.41 13.76
C GLU A 297 -3.39 25.52 13.00
N GLU A 298 -2.29 25.37 13.72
CA GLU A 298 -0.99 25.18 13.08
C GLU A 298 -0.90 23.76 12.53
N LYS A 299 -0.75 23.64 11.22
CA LYS A 299 -0.51 22.34 10.58
C LYS A 299 1.00 22.15 10.40
N PRO A 300 1.56 21.01 10.85
CA PRO A 300 2.97 20.74 10.66
C PRO A 300 3.33 20.80 9.17
N GLY A 301 4.47 21.43 8.88
CA GLY A 301 5.00 21.51 7.52
C GLY A 301 5.48 20.13 7.05
N SER A 302 5.27 19.81 5.78
CA SER A 302 5.81 18.59 5.19
C SER A 302 7.31 18.71 4.88
N ARG A 303 8.06 17.62 5.00
CA ARG A 303 9.46 17.54 4.55
C ARG A 303 9.51 17.68 3.03
N ARG A 304 10.38 18.57 2.54
CA ARG A 304 10.56 18.83 1.12
C ARG A 304 11.92 18.32 0.65
N PHE A 305 11.90 17.35 -0.26
CA PHE A 305 13.12 16.86 -0.91
C PHE A 305 13.58 17.83 -2.00
N LEU A 306 14.85 18.27 -1.92
CA LEU A 306 15.46 19.16 -2.91
C LEU A 306 16.84 18.61 -3.26
N LEU A 307 17.12 18.46 -4.56
CA LEU A 307 18.48 18.23 -5.04
C LEU A 307 19.31 19.52 -4.95
N ASP A 308 20.59 19.35 -4.65
CA ASP A 308 21.53 20.47 -4.69
C ASP A 308 21.66 20.98 -6.14
N LYS A 309 21.65 22.31 -6.28
CA LYS A 309 21.71 22.98 -7.60
C LYS A 309 23.02 22.74 -8.35
N SER A 310 24.08 22.32 -7.66
CA SER A 310 25.38 21.99 -8.29
C SER A 310 25.27 20.74 -9.17
N LEU A 311 24.42 19.78 -8.80
CA LEU A 311 24.18 18.55 -9.57
C LEU A 311 23.43 18.81 -10.90
N SER A 312 22.63 19.87 -10.93
CA SER A 312 21.86 20.26 -12.14
C SER A 312 22.71 21.00 -13.20
N LYS A 313 23.93 21.44 -12.86
CA LYS A 313 24.81 22.21 -13.77
C LYS A 313 25.69 21.33 -14.65
N GLY A 314 25.71 20.02 -14.42
CA GLY A 314 26.51 19.04 -15.17
C GLY A 314 25.67 18.00 -15.94
N ALA A 315 24.34 18.12 -15.94
CA ALA A 315 23.40 17.18 -16.57
C ALA A 315 22.93 17.70 -17.94
#